data_731a901d815144328058696568060cb4
#
_entry.id   731a901d815144328058696568060cb4
#
_cell.length_a   1.000
_cell.length_b   1.000
_cell.length_c   1.000
_cell.angle_alpha   90.00
_cell.angle_beta   90.00
_cell.angle_gamma   90.00
#
_symmetry.space_group_name_H-M   'P 1'
#
loop_
_entity.id
_entity.type
_entity.pdbx_description
1 polymer ?
#
loop_
_entity_poly.entity_id
_entity_poly.type
_entity_poly.pdbx_seq_one_letter_code
_entity_poly.pdbx_strand_id
1 'polypeptide(L)'
;MFQARDQDTRARDSQIKYIQTTVINVEKHFGELCSLFAAYARKTARLRDKADLLVKEFREYSNTETPNLKYGLSGFADHLALIQDYRHAQVERLEAKVVEPMKKYGSIAKLKKEDLKVASGAIRRESRQIAHVERMRQRNPSDRQIVTQAESELQRVTMDATRISRQLEETIDDFQEEKIKDIKKIFGDFITIEMAFHAKALEVYSNAYQHIQNIDEEADMEIFRNTLHLQDSQPRLSIVSANSVNTMNGVDSALRMSGSSKHHAPLCKKDIQEDDDDDEEEEEEEEEEDDD
;
A
#
# COMPACT_ATOMS: atom_id res chain seq x y z
N MET A 1 -21.63 2.61 -54.34
CA MET A 1 -22.19 2.98 -53.02
C MET A 1 -22.01 1.90 -51.95
N PHE A 2 -22.28 0.63 -52.21
CA PHE A 2 -22.16 -0.45 -51.20
C PHE A 2 -20.74 -0.71 -50.75
N GLN A 3 -19.76 -0.77 -51.64
CA GLN A 3 -18.35 -0.93 -51.25
C GLN A 3 -17.83 0.16 -50.32
N ALA A 4 -18.27 1.39 -50.52
CA ALA A 4 -17.88 2.51 -49.64
C ALA A 4 -18.49 2.36 -48.22
N ARG A 5 -19.74 1.89 -48.11
CA ARG A 5 -20.41 1.63 -46.84
C ARG A 5 -19.76 0.46 -46.07
N ASP A 6 -19.40 -0.61 -46.77
CA ASP A 6 -18.71 -1.75 -46.17
C ASP A 6 -17.32 -1.36 -45.66
N GLN A 7 -16.61 -0.49 -46.37
CA GLN A 7 -15.33 0.04 -45.99
C GLN A 7 -15.44 0.94 -44.76
N ASP A 8 -16.47 1.82 -44.69
CA ASP A 8 -16.74 2.66 -43.52
C ASP A 8 -17.10 1.85 -42.27
N THR A 9 -17.90 0.78 -42.41
CA THR A 9 -18.23 -0.12 -41.32
C THR A 9 -16.99 -0.86 -40.78
N ARG A 10 -16.09 -1.30 -41.67
CA ARG A 10 -14.82 -1.94 -41.26
C ARG A 10 -13.88 -0.96 -40.54
N ALA A 11 -13.84 0.31 -41.00
CA ALA A 11 -13.04 1.33 -40.34
C ALA A 11 -13.53 1.58 -38.90
N ARG A 12 -14.85 1.68 -38.70
CA ARG A 12 -15.46 1.83 -37.36
C ARG A 12 -15.24 0.59 -36.49
N ASP A 13 -15.30 -0.62 -37.02
CA ASP A 13 -14.99 -1.84 -36.26
C ASP A 13 -13.52 -1.87 -35.82
N SER A 14 -12.59 -1.46 -36.69
CA SER A 14 -11.16 -1.35 -36.32
C SER A 14 -10.92 -0.31 -35.23
N GLN A 15 -11.62 0.82 -35.28
CA GLN A 15 -11.56 1.86 -34.27
C GLN A 15 -12.07 1.36 -32.91
N ILE A 16 -13.21 0.65 -32.90
CA ILE A 16 -13.74 0.04 -31.66
C ILE A 16 -12.75 -0.95 -31.05
N LYS A 17 -12.12 -1.81 -31.86
CA LYS A 17 -11.09 -2.75 -31.37
C LYS A 17 -9.89 -2.02 -30.75
N TYR A 18 -9.44 -0.92 -31.37
CA TYR A 18 -8.37 -0.09 -30.80
C TYR A 18 -8.78 0.51 -29.44
N ILE A 19 -9.98 1.06 -29.35
CA ILE A 19 -10.52 1.63 -28.10
C ILE A 19 -10.66 0.54 -27.04
N GLN A 20 -11.15 -0.65 -27.40
CA GLN A 20 -11.29 -1.79 -26.50
C GLN A 20 -9.93 -2.18 -25.91
N THR A 21 -8.90 -2.32 -26.74
CA THR A 21 -7.54 -2.60 -26.26
C THR A 21 -7.04 -1.53 -25.32
N THR A 22 -7.30 -0.26 -25.62
CA THR A 22 -6.92 0.85 -24.73
C THR A 22 -7.59 0.78 -23.36
N VAL A 23 -8.91 0.51 -23.31
CA VAL A 23 -9.66 0.38 -22.05
C VAL A 23 -9.17 -0.82 -21.23
N ILE A 24 -8.94 -1.98 -21.89
CA ILE A 24 -8.41 -3.19 -21.24
C ILE A 24 -7.02 -2.91 -20.65
N ASN A 25 -6.14 -2.25 -21.40
CA ASN A 25 -4.80 -1.91 -20.91
C ASN A 25 -4.85 -0.98 -19.69
N VAL A 26 -5.77 0.01 -19.71
CA VAL A 26 -5.96 0.89 -18.55
C VAL A 26 -6.43 0.10 -17.34
N GLU A 27 -7.45 -0.73 -17.49
CA GLU A 27 -7.98 -1.56 -16.40
C GLU A 27 -6.89 -2.45 -15.80
N LYS A 28 -6.17 -3.18 -16.63
CA LYS A 28 -5.09 -4.07 -16.20
C LYS A 28 -4.00 -3.30 -15.45
N HIS A 29 -3.41 -2.29 -16.08
CA HIS A 29 -2.25 -1.63 -15.51
C HIS A 29 -2.59 -0.72 -14.32
N PHE A 30 -3.77 -0.07 -14.33
CA PHE A 30 -4.21 0.69 -13.15
C PHE A 30 -4.60 -0.22 -11.98
N GLY A 31 -5.20 -1.38 -12.26
CA GLY A 31 -5.48 -2.39 -11.25
C GLY A 31 -4.20 -2.88 -10.58
N GLU A 32 -3.19 -3.24 -11.38
CA GLU A 32 -1.91 -3.70 -10.87
C GLU A 32 -1.15 -2.61 -10.10
N LEU A 33 -1.08 -1.38 -10.64
CA LEU A 33 -0.48 -0.24 -9.94
C LEU A 33 -1.21 0.07 -8.63
N CYS A 34 -2.53 -0.01 -8.61
CA CYS A 34 -3.33 0.19 -7.40
C CYS A 34 -2.99 -0.84 -6.33
N SER A 35 -2.89 -2.12 -6.69
CA SER A 35 -2.49 -3.20 -5.80
C SER A 35 -1.09 -2.98 -5.23
N LEU A 36 -0.12 -2.65 -6.09
CA LEU A 36 1.26 -2.37 -5.69
C LEU A 36 1.37 -1.15 -4.77
N PHE A 37 0.66 -0.04 -5.06
CA PHE A 37 0.66 1.13 -4.17
C PHE A 37 -0.02 0.85 -2.84
N ALA A 38 -1.10 0.07 -2.83
CA ALA A 38 -1.75 -0.36 -1.60
C ALA A 38 -0.82 -1.26 -0.75
N ALA A 39 -0.10 -2.19 -1.39
CA ALA A 39 0.90 -3.01 -0.73
C ALA A 39 2.08 -2.17 -0.19
N TYR A 40 2.56 -1.20 -0.97
CA TYR A 40 3.58 -0.25 -0.55
C TYR A 40 3.15 0.52 0.71
N ALA A 41 1.94 1.08 0.73
CA ALA A 41 1.41 1.79 1.89
C ALA A 41 1.30 0.87 3.13
N ARG A 42 0.81 -0.38 2.97
CA ARG A 42 0.73 -1.37 4.06
C ARG A 42 2.12 -1.75 4.60
N LYS A 43 3.09 -2.00 3.72
CA LYS A 43 4.47 -2.33 4.13
C LYS A 43 5.15 -1.15 4.83
N THR A 44 4.87 0.09 4.39
CA THR A 44 5.33 1.32 5.06
C THR A 44 4.71 1.46 6.47
N ALA A 45 3.44 1.14 6.64
CA ALA A 45 2.79 1.09 7.95
C ALA A 45 3.42 0.03 8.87
N ARG A 46 3.67 -1.19 8.37
CA ARG A 46 4.37 -2.24 9.13
C ARG A 46 5.79 -1.82 9.55
N LEU A 47 6.50 -1.08 8.67
CA LEU A 47 7.83 -0.53 9.01
C LEU A 47 7.73 0.49 10.15
N ARG A 48 6.72 1.36 10.16
CA ARG A 48 6.42 2.28 11.26
C ARG A 48 6.24 1.49 12.57
N ASP A 49 5.39 0.48 12.56
CA ASP A 49 5.07 -0.31 13.76
C ASP A 49 6.31 -1.04 14.32
N LYS A 50 7.18 -1.57 13.44
CA LYS A 50 8.47 -2.14 13.87
C LYS A 50 9.41 -1.10 14.45
N ALA A 51 9.44 0.12 13.90
CA ALA A 51 10.26 1.21 14.44
C ALA A 51 9.73 1.71 15.80
N ASP A 52 8.42 1.69 16.05
CA ASP A 52 7.84 1.99 17.36
C ASP A 52 8.26 0.98 18.43
N LEU A 53 8.44 -0.29 18.07
CA LEU A 53 9.02 -1.30 18.98
C LEU A 53 10.49 -0.98 19.31
N LEU A 54 11.29 -0.49 18.35
CA LEU A 54 12.65 -0.05 18.61
C LEU A 54 12.66 1.17 19.57
N VAL A 55 11.78 2.13 19.37
CA VAL A 55 11.62 3.29 20.28
C VAL A 55 11.35 2.82 21.70
N LYS A 56 10.44 1.87 21.86
CA LYS A 56 10.12 1.31 23.16
C LYS A 56 11.34 0.67 23.83
N GLU A 57 12.09 -0.16 23.12
CA GLU A 57 13.27 -0.84 23.62
C GLU A 57 14.39 0.15 24.00
N PHE A 58 14.64 1.18 23.17
CA PHE A 58 15.59 2.23 23.49
C PHE A 58 15.23 2.97 24.77
N ARG A 59 13.93 3.27 25.01
CA ARG A 59 13.48 3.90 26.26
C ARG A 59 13.65 2.98 27.46
N GLU A 60 13.36 1.70 27.33
CA GLU A 60 13.55 0.70 28.40
C GLU A 60 15.04 0.56 28.73
N TYR A 61 15.90 0.41 27.73
CA TYR A 61 17.33 0.30 27.90
C TYR A 61 17.94 1.57 28.51
N SER A 62 17.55 2.76 28.05
CA SER A 62 18.06 4.02 28.57
C SER A 62 17.87 4.16 30.10
N ASN A 63 16.82 3.54 30.67
CA ASN A 63 16.56 3.60 32.10
C ASN A 63 17.55 2.80 32.94
N THR A 64 18.31 1.91 32.33
CA THR A 64 19.30 1.07 33.01
C THR A 64 20.71 1.65 32.94
N GLU A 65 20.90 2.72 32.18
CA GLU A 65 22.21 3.27 31.86
C GLU A 65 22.61 4.49 32.71
N THR A 66 23.88 4.86 32.62
CA THR A 66 24.48 6.03 33.23
C THR A 66 23.83 7.33 32.73
N PRO A 67 23.90 8.44 33.49
CA PRO A 67 23.08 9.64 33.23
C PRO A 67 23.26 10.27 31.85
N ASN A 68 24.50 10.36 31.32
CA ASN A 68 24.72 10.95 29.99
C ASN A 68 24.23 10.02 28.88
N LEU A 69 24.53 8.71 28.99
CA LEU A 69 24.05 7.69 28.05
C LEU A 69 22.52 7.61 28.08
N LYS A 70 21.90 7.64 29.27
CA LYS A 70 20.45 7.71 29.42
C LYS A 70 19.85 8.91 28.71
N TYR A 71 20.43 10.09 28.91
CA TYR A 71 19.95 11.31 28.25
C TYR A 71 20.07 11.24 26.73
N GLY A 72 21.22 10.79 26.23
CA GLY A 72 21.47 10.62 24.80
C GLY A 72 20.51 9.63 24.14
N LEU A 73 20.33 8.44 24.75
CA LEU A 73 19.43 7.39 24.24
C LEU A 73 17.95 7.80 24.31
N SER A 74 17.54 8.50 25.38
CA SER A 74 16.16 9.00 25.48
C SER A 74 15.88 10.05 24.41
N GLY A 75 16.79 11.00 24.20
CA GLY A 75 16.66 12.00 23.12
C GLY A 75 16.66 11.38 21.73
N PHE A 76 17.49 10.37 21.50
CA PHE A 76 17.47 9.58 20.27
C PHE A 76 16.11 8.88 20.07
N ALA A 77 15.59 8.19 21.09
CA ALA A 77 14.31 7.49 21.03
C ALA A 77 13.13 8.44 20.75
N ASP A 78 13.14 9.64 21.35
CA ASP A 78 12.11 10.65 21.12
C ASP A 78 12.10 11.16 19.67
N HIS A 79 13.28 11.37 19.09
CA HIS A 79 13.38 11.76 17.68
C HIS A 79 13.00 10.60 16.75
N LEU A 80 13.36 9.36 17.09
CA LEU A 80 12.95 8.20 16.31
C LEU A 80 11.41 8.02 16.33
N ALA A 81 10.74 8.26 17.46
CA ALA A 81 9.29 8.29 17.57
C ALA A 81 8.67 9.36 16.67
N LEU A 82 9.23 10.57 16.67
CA LEU A 82 8.75 11.67 15.82
C LEU A 82 8.81 11.32 14.31
N ILE A 83 9.81 10.57 13.90
CA ILE A 83 9.88 10.07 12.50
C ILE A 83 8.70 9.14 12.21
N GLN A 84 8.29 8.31 13.17
CA GLN A 84 7.15 7.42 12.97
C GLN A 84 5.81 8.19 12.86
N ASP A 85 5.67 9.31 13.56
CA ASP A 85 4.52 10.22 13.38
C ASP A 85 4.46 10.77 11.95
N TYR A 86 5.61 11.19 11.39
CA TYR A 86 5.67 11.62 9.98
C TYR A 86 5.40 10.46 9.01
N ARG A 87 5.84 9.23 9.32
CA ARG A 87 5.56 8.04 8.52
C ARG A 87 4.07 7.67 8.57
N HIS A 88 3.43 7.84 9.70
CA HIS A 88 1.98 7.68 9.81
C HIS A 88 1.24 8.64 8.86
N ALA A 89 1.59 9.92 8.91
CA ALA A 89 1.02 10.91 8.00
C ALA A 89 1.35 10.63 6.50
N GLN A 90 2.51 10.03 6.21
CA GLN A 90 2.87 9.57 4.86
C GLN A 90 1.89 8.48 4.40
N VAL A 91 1.67 7.44 5.22
CA VAL A 91 0.75 6.32 4.90
C VAL A 91 -0.67 6.83 4.65
N GLU A 92 -1.21 7.66 5.53
CA GLU A 92 -2.56 8.22 5.36
C GLU A 92 -2.71 9.00 4.05
N ARG A 93 -1.68 9.80 3.69
CA ARG A 93 -1.70 10.58 2.45
C ARG A 93 -1.58 9.70 1.21
N LEU A 94 -0.74 8.65 1.25
CA LEU A 94 -0.62 7.66 0.17
C LEU A 94 -1.97 6.98 -0.08
N GLU A 95 -2.64 6.52 0.98
CA GLU A 95 -3.94 5.89 0.86
C GLU A 95 -4.97 6.85 0.23
N ALA A 96 -5.09 8.07 0.77
CA ALA A 96 -6.11 9.03 0.36
C ALA A 96 -5.87 9.63 -1.04
N LYS A 97 -4.60 9.88 -1.45
CA LYS A 97 -4.29 10.65 -2.66
C LYS A 97 -3.75 9.80 -3.80
N VAL A 98 -3.29 8.58 -3.53
CA VAL A 98 -2.74 7.67 -4.54
C VAL A 98 -3.64 6.45 -4.72
N VAL A 99 -3.86 5.66 -3.66
CA VAL A 99 -4.59 4.40 -3.73
C VAL A 99 -6.08 4.62 -4.04
N GLU A 100 -6.76 5.46 -3.26
CA GLU A 100 -8.20 5.69 -3.44
C GLU A 100 -8.58 6.28 -4.81
N PRO A 101 -7.85 7.25 -5.41
CA PRO A 101 -8.12 7.68 -6.76
C PRO A 101 -7.92 6.57 -7.81
N MET A 102 -6.93 5.68 -7.63
CA MET A 102 -6.68 4.59 -8.58
C MET A 102 -7.78 3.51 -8.53
N LYS A 103 -8.31 3.19 -7.36
CA LYS A 103 -9.43 2.24 -7.20
C LYS A 103 -10.65 2.58 -8.08
N LYS A 104 -10.89 3.87 -8.33
CA LYS A 104 -12.01 4.34 -9.16
C LYS A 104 -11.93 3.86 -10.61
N TYR A 105 -10.71 3.59 -11.10
CA TYR A 105 -10.51 3.17 -12.50
C TYR A 105 -11.11 1.80 -12.82
N GLY A 106 -11.25 0.90 -11.86
CA GLY A 106 -11.99 -0.35 -12.05
C GLY A 106 -13.45 -0.12 -12.47
N SER A 107 -14.15 0.78 -11.78
CA SER A 107 -15.53 1.15 -12.13
C SER A 107 -15.62 1.92 -13.44
N ILE A 108 -14.69 2.85 -13.69
CA ILE A 108 -14.64 3.63 -14.93
C ILE A 108 -14.41 2.70 -16.13
N ALA A 109 -13.45 1.80 -16.06
CA ALA A 109 -13.16 0.83 -17.12
C ALA A 109 -14.36 -0.07 -17.41
N LYS A 110 -15.07 -0.53 -16.37
CA LYS A 110 -16.29 -1.31 -16.53
C LYS A 110 -17.38 -0.55 -17.30
N LEU A 111 -17.61 0.71 -16.97
CA LEU A 111 -18.57 1.55 -17.71
C LEU A 111 -18.16 1.71 -19.17
N LYS A 112 -16.87 1.96 -19.45
CA LYS A 112 -16.38 2.09 -20.83
C LYS A 112 -16.47 0.79 -21.61
N LYS A 113 -16.32 -0.38 -20.99
CA LYS A 113 -16.56 -1.67 -21.63
C LYS A 113 -18.03 -1.84 -22.03
N GLU A 114 -18.97 -1.38 -21.21
CA GLU A 114 -20.39 -1.43 -21.58
C GLU A 114 -20.71 -0.49 -22.75
N ASP A 115 -20.16 0.72 -22.79
CA ASP A 115 -20.28 1.65 -23.92
C ASP A 115 -19.76 1.02 -25.23
N LEU A 116 -18.60 0.36 -25.15
CA LEU A 116 -18.00 -0.40 -26.26
C LEU A 116 -18.88 -1.55 -26.75
N LYS A 117 -19.52 -2.27 -25.83
CA LYS A 117 -20.42 -3.37 -26.16
C LYS A 117 -21.66 -2.89 -26.91
N VAL A 118 -22.23 -1.75 -26.48
CA VAL A 118 -23.34 -1.11 -27.17
C VAL A 118 -22.96 -0.69 -28.60
N ALA A 119 -21.81 -0.03 -28.76
CA ALA A 119 -21.32 0.42 -30.08
C ALA A 119 -20.99 -0.76 -31.01
N SER A 120 -20.30 -1.79 -30.51
CA SER A 120 -20.02 -3.01 -31.26
C SER A 120 -21.31 -3.71 -31.72
N GLY A 121 -22.33 -3.76 -30.83
CA GLY A 121 -23.64 -4.31 -31.16
C GLY A 121 -24.35 -3.52 -32.27
N ALA A 122 -24.24 -2.19 -32.29
CA ALA A 122 -24.81 -1.33 -33.33
C ALA A 122 -24.13 -1.59 -34.70
N ILE A 123 -22.80 -1.64 -34.74
CA ILE A 123 -22.05 -1.95 -35.97
C ILE A 123 -22.36 -3.37 -36.49
N ARG A 124 -22.45 -4.35 -35.60
CA ARG A 124 -22.86 -5.71 -36.01
C ARG A 124 -24.26 -5.75 -36.59
N ARG A 125 -25.21 -4.99 -36.04
CA ARG A 125 -26.57 -4.87 -36.62
C ARG A 125 -26.53 -4.24 -38.00
N GLU A 126 -25.77 -3.17 -38.19
CA GLU A 126 -25.57 -2.53 -39.48
C GLU A 126 -24.98 -3.50 -40.51
N SER A 127 -23.90 -4.21 -40.18
CA SER A 127 -23.29 -5.23 -41.08
C SER A 127 -24.26 -6.32 -41.48
N ARG A 128 -25.10 -6.80 -40.54
CA ARG A 128 -26.15 -7.79 -40.85
C ARG A 128 -27.19 -7.23 -41.79
N GLN A 129 -27.58 -5.98 -41.62
CA GLN A 129 -28.58 -5.33 -42.48
C GLN A 129 -28.04 -5.05 -43.89
N ILE A 130 -26.77 -4.68 -44.04
CA ILE A 130 -26.08 -4.55 -45.31
C ILE A 130 -26.14 -5.89 -46.07
N ALA A 131 -25.76 -6.98 -45.40
CA ALA A 131 -25.80 -8.30 -45.99
C ALA A 131 -27.23 -8.79 -46.30
N HIS A 132 -28.22 -8.32 -45.55
CA HIS A 132 -29.63 -8.59 -45.81
C HIS A 132 -30.12 -7.92 -47.08
N VAL A 133 -29.87 -6.63 -47.22
CA VAL A 133 -30.24 -5.86 -48.45
C VAL A 133 -29.61 -6.46 -49.69
N GLU A 134 -28.33 -6.84 -49.61
CA GLU A 134 -27.61 -7.43 -50.72
C GLU A 134 -28.25 -8.80 -51.16
N ARG A 135 -28.61 -9.64 -50.18
CA ARG A 135 -29.33 -10.88 -50.44
C ARG A 135 -30.72 -10.67 -51.07
N MET A 136 -31.47 -9.62 -50.61
CA MET A 136 -32.78 -9.33 -51.18
C MET A 136 -32.68 -8.83 -52.60
N ARG A 137 -31.69 -8.02 -52.95
CA ARG A 137 -31.42 -7.57 -54.32
C ARG A 137 -31.08 -8.72 -55.26
N GLN A 138 -30.31 -9.71 -54.77
CA GLN A 138 -29.90 -10.84 -55.56
C GLN A 138 -31.05 -11.86 -55.77
N ARG A 139 -31.90 -12.08 -54.78
CA ARG A 139 -32.99 -13.06 -54.85
C ARG A 139 -34.26 -12.52 -55.52
N ASN A 140 -34.58 -11.27 -55.32
CA ASN A 140 -35.82 -10.65 -55.80
C ASN A 140 -35.54 -9.30 -56.55
N PRO A 141 -34.82 -9.34 -57.68
CA PRO A 141 -34.39 -8.13 -58.38
C PRO A 141 -35.58 -7.31 -58.95
N SER A 142 -36.72 -7.96 -59.19
CA SER A 142 -37.94 -7.32 -59.73
C SER A 142 -38.90 -6.80 -58.67
N ASP A 143 -38.76 -7.21 -57.41
CA ASP A 143 -39.62 -6.73 -56.31
C ASP A 143 -39.07 -5.45 -55.65
N ARG A 144 -39.42 -4.33 -56.28
CA ARG A 144 -38.98 -3.01 -55.78
C ARG A 144 -39.48 -2.68 -54.37
N GLN A 145 -40.65 -3.17 -53.97
CA GLN A 145 -41.22 -2.85 -52.67
C GLN A 145 -40.41 -3.47 -51.56
N ILE A 146 -40.07 -4.74 -51.63
CA ILE A 146 -39.25 -5.47 -50.62
C ILE A 146 -37.85 -4.83 -50.54
N VAL A 147 -37.22 -4.59 -51.68
CA VAL A 147 -35.89 -3.93 -51.74
C VAL A 147 -35.91 -2.53 -51.07
N THR A 148 -36.91 -1.69 -51.42
CA THR A 148 -37.02 -0.35 -50.86
C THR A 148 -37.29 -0.37 -49.37
N GLN A 149 -38.06 -1.30 -48.85
CA GLN A 149 -38.30 -1.51 -47.42
C GLN A 149 -36.99 -1.89 -46.66
N ALA A 150 -36.24 -2.87 -47.24
CA ALA A 150 -34.97 -3.28 -46.68
C ALA A 150 -33.92 -2.18 -46.70
N GLU A 151 -33.90 -1.31 -47.70
CA GLU A 151 -33.04 -0.14 -47.84
C GLU A 151 -33.41 0.96 -46.81
N SER A 152 -34.69 1.19 -46.59
CA SER A 152 -35.16 2.15 -45.58
C SER A 152 -34.76 1.72 -44.17
N GLU A 153 -34.86 0.41 -43.84
CA GLU A 153 -34.39 -0.12 -42.58
C GLU A 153 -32.88 -0.08 -42.47
N LEU A 154 -32.13 -0.36 -43.52
CA LEU A 154 -30.67 -0.15 -43.53
C LEU A 154 -30.31 1.30 -43.23
N GLN A 155 -30.98 2.26 -43.85
CA GLN A 155 -30.72 3.68 -43.59
C GLN A 155 -30.94 4.02 -42.11
N ARG A 156 -32.02 3.53 -41.49
CA ARG A 156 -32.30 3.72 -40.05
C ARG A 156 -31.20 3.15 -39.18
N VAL A 157 -30.80 1.90 -39.42
CA VAL A 157 -29.75 1.20 -38.64
C VAL A 157 -28.40 1.87 -38.85
N THR A 158 -28.07 2.35 -40.06
CA THR A 158 -26.83 3.09 -40.33
C THR A 158 -26.76 4.42 -39.58
N MET A 159 -27.86 5.16 -39.56
CA MET A 159 -27.94 6.41 -38.79
C MET A 159 -27.76 6.18 -37.28
N ASP A 160 -28.38 5.12 -36.75
CA ASP A 160 -28.25 4.77 -35.34
C ASP A 160 -26.81 4.33 -35.00
N ALA A 161 -26.20 3.47 -35.82
CA ALA A 161 -24.81 3.03 -35.65
C ALA A 161 -23.83 4.22 -35.72
N THR A 162 -24.04 5.16 -36.62
CA THR A 162 -23.20 6.36 -36.77
C THR A 162 -23.33 7.26 -35.53
N ARG A 163 -24.56 7.46 -35.02
CA ARG A 163 -24.78 8.24 -33.80
C ARG A 163 -24.12 7.63 -32.59
N ILE A 164 -24.26 6.31 -32.39
CA ILE A 164 -23.66 5.58 -31.28
C ILE A 164 -22.13 5.61 -31.37
N SER A 165 -21.56 5.40 -32.57
CA SER A 165 -20.11 5.48 -32.78
C SER A 165 -19.54 6.84 -32.42
N ARG A 166 -20.21 7.92 -32.85
CA ARG A 166 -19.80 9.29 -32.53
C ARG A 166 -19.86 9.57 -31.01
N GLN A 167 -20.92 9.13 -30.36
CA GLN A 167 -21.06 9.27 -28.93
C GLN A 167 -19.94 8.49 -28.17
N LEU A 168 -19.58 7.30 -28.67
CA LEU A 168 -18.45 6.56 -28.12
C LEU A 168 -17.12 7.33 -28.29
N GLU A 169 -16.86 7.91 -29.47
CA GLU A 169 -15.64 8.71 -29.71
C GLU A 169 -15.54 9.86 -28.70
N GLU A 170 -16.59 10.66 -28.55
CA GLU A 170 -16.64 11.77 -27.59
C GLU A 170 -16.37 11.26 -26.15
N THR A 171 -17.02 10.18 -25.75
CA THR A 171 -16.86 9.59 -24.41
C THR A 171 -15.45 9.05 -24.16
N ILE A 172 -14.78 8.54 -25.19
CA ILE A 172 -13.42 8.00 -25.07
C ILE A 172 -12.38 9.12 -25.07
N ASP A 173 -12.61 10.18 -25.84
CA ASP A 173 -11.75 11.36 -25.79
C ASP A 173 -11.76 11.99 -24.38
N ASP A 174 -12.93 12.18 -23.80
CA ASP A 174 -13.09 12.65 -22.41
C ASP A 174 -12.37 11.71 -21.41
N PHE A 175 -12.55 10.41 -21.58
CA PHE A 175 -11.88 9.41 -20.75
C PHE A 175 -10.35 9.48 -20.85
N GLN A 176 -9.80 9.67 -22.04
CA GLN A 176 -8.35 9.80 -22.23
C GLN A 176 -7.81 11.08 -21.62
N GLU A 177 -8.53 12.19 -21.78
CA GLU A 177 -8.14 13.48 -21.19
C GLU A 177 -8.13 13.41 -19.66
N GLU A 178 -9.20 12.86 -19.06
CA GLU A 178 -9.31 12.71 -17.62
C GLU A 178 -8.23 11.76 -17.08
N LYS A 179 -8.00 10.62 -17.74
CA LYS A 179 -6.92 9.69 -17.37
C LYS A 179 -5.56 10.36 -17.34
N ILE A 180 -5.22 11.17 -18.34
CA ILE A 180 -3.92 11.87 -18.37
C ILE A 180 -3.80 12.87 -17.23
N LYS A 181 -4.87 13.61 -16.92
CA LYS A 181 -4.93 14.54 -15.79
C LYS A 181 -4.75 13.82 -14.46
N ASP A 182 -5.43 12.70 -14.29
CA ASP A 182 -5.36 11.88 -13.07
C ASP A 182 -3.99 11.24 -12.88
N ILE A 183 -3.40 10.67 -13.92
CA ILE A 183 -2.03 10.14 -13.88
C ILE A 183 -1.06 11.21 -13.38
N LYS A 184 -1.12 12.40 -13.98
CA LYS A 184 -0.25 13.52 -13.60
C LYS A 184 -0.46 13.93 -12.15
N LYS A 185 -1.70 13.94 -11.70
CA LYS A 185 -2.06 14.30 -10.32
C LYS A 185 -1.63 13.22 -9.33
N ILE A 186 -2.01 11.96 -9.55
CA ILE A 186 -1.75 10.84 -8.64
C ILE A 186 -0.24 10.64 -8.45
N PHE A 187 0.52 10.59 -9.54
CA PHE A 187 1.97 10.39 -9.44
C PHE A 187 2.69 11.64 -8.92
N GLY A 188 2.17 12.85 -9.23
CA GLY A 188 2.65 14.09 -8.63
C GLY A 188 2.41 14.14 -7.11
N ASP A 189 1.25 13.70 -6.66
CA ASP A 189 0.92 13.57 -5.23
C ASP A 189 1.82 12.52 -4.55
N PHE A 190 2.04 11.36 -5.16
CA PHE A 190 2.97 10.34 -4.67
C PHE A 190 4.37 10.92 -4.42
N ILE A 191 4.97 11.54 -5.44
CA ILE A 191 6.31 12.14 -5.33
C ILE A 191 6.33 13.22 -4.24
N THR A 192 5.31 14.07 -4.17
CA THR A 192 5.23 15.13 -3.18
C THR A 192 5.15 14.59 -1.74
N ILE A 193 4.40 13.51 -1.52
CA ILE A 193 4.29 12.83 -0.23
C ILE A 193 5.64 12.25 0.19
N GLU A 194 6.32 11.54 -0.71
CA GLU A 194 7.64 10.96 -0.46
C GLU A 194 8.68 12.03 -0.16
N MET A 195 8.75 13.09 -0.97
CA MET A 195 9.67 14.21 -0.74
C MET A 195 9.43 14.88 0.62
N ALA A 196 8.18 15.11 0.99
CA ALA A 196 7.84 15.74 2.27
C ALA A 196 8.26 14.88 3.46
N PHE A 197 8.02 13.56 3.39
CA PHE A 197 8.45 12.62 4.42
C PHE A 197 9.99 12.60 4.52
N HIS A 198 10.71 12.39 3.42
CA HIS A 198 12.16 12.29 3.45
C HIS A 198 12.86 13.57 3.90
N ALA A 199 12.33 14.74 3.54
CA ALA A 199 12.85 16.02 4.02
C ALA A 199 12.70 16.16 5.54
N LYS A 200 11.54 15.82 6.09
CA LYS A 200 11.29 15.84 7.53
C LYS A 200 12.08 14.77 8.28
N ALA A 201 12.17 13.57 7.71
CA ALA A 201 12.97 12.50 8.30
C ALA A 201 14.46 12.90 8.40
N LEU A 202 15.02 13.52 7.35
CA LEU A 202 16.41 13.97 7.36
C LEU A 202 16.67 15.01 8.46
N GLU A 203 15.78 16.00 8.63
CA GLU A 203 15.84 17.01 9.69
C GLU A 203 15.86 16.34 11.08
N VAL A 204 14.94 15.42 11.31
CA VAL A 204 14.81 14.76 12.63
C VAL A 204 15.94 13.77 12.89
N TYR A 205 16.41 13.01 11.89
CA TYR A 205 17.58 12.14 12.04
C TYR A 205 18.85 12.94 12.35
N SER A 206 19.00 14.15 11.80
CA SER A 206 20.14 15.01 12.12
C SER A 206 20.17 15.40 13.60
N ASN A 207 19.00 15.70 14.16
CA ASN A 207 18.86 15.98 15.59
C ASN A 207 19.10 14.74 16.47
N ALA A 208 18.55 13.58 16.06
CA ALA A 208 18.77 12.30 16.72
C ALA A 208 20.26 11.96 16.78
N TYR A 209 20.99 12.18 15.68
CA TYR A 209 22.43 11.98 15.59
C TYR A 209 23.20 12.86 16.59
N GLN A 210 22.79 14.15 16.77
CA GLN A 210 23.41 15.04 17.73
C GLN A 210 23.25 14.54 19.18
N HIS A 211 22.11 13.95 19.54
CA HIS A 211 21.92 13.37 20.87
C HIS A 211 22.92 12.26 21.16
N ILE A 212 23.21 11.42 20.21
CA ILE A 212 24.20 10.34 20.35
C ILE A 212 25.61 10.90 20.40
N GLN A 213 25.94 11.89 19.55
CA GLN A 213 27.28 12.50 19.50
C GLN A 213 27.61 13.31 20.77
N ASN A 214 26.63 13.82 21.48
CA ASN A 214 26.80 14.62 22.69
C ASN A 214 26.88 13.80 23.99
N ILE A 215 26.93 12.46 23.89
CA ILE A 215 27.12 11.59 25.06
C ILE A 215 28.56 11.78 25.59
N ASP A 216 28.67 12.17 26.85
CA ASP A 216 29.97 12.31 27.53
C ASP A 216 30.42 10.96 28.08
N GLU A 217 31.28 10.28 27.31
CA GLU A 217 31.80 8.96 27.65
C GLU A 217 32.68 8.99 28.90
N GLU A 218 33.50 10.07 29.08
CA GLU A 218 34.42 10.17 30.20
C GLU A 218 33.65 10.35 31.51
N ALA A 219 32.66 11.23 31.53
CA ALA A 219 31.82 11.45 32.68
C ALA A 219 31.03 10.19 33.10
N ASP A 220 30.46 9.47 32.15
CA ASP A 220 29.74 8.21 32.44
C ASP A 220 30.69 7.09 32.90
N MET A 221 31.89 6.99 32.37
CA MET A 221 32.91 6.04 32.81
C MET A 221 33.40 6.36 34.23
N GLU A 222 33.51 7.63 34.60
CA GLU A 222 33.85 8.04 35.97
C GLU A 222 32.74 7.61 36.96
N ILE A 223 31.47 7.87 36.65
CA ILE A 223 30.33 7.45 37.44
C ILE A 223 30.29 5.92 37.61
N PHE A 224 30.50 5.19 36.54
CA PHE A 224 30.54 3.72 36.58
C PHE A 224 31.65 3.18 37.49
N ARG A 225 32.89 3.72 37.39
CA ARG A 225 34.02 3.34 38.22
C ARG A 225 33.73 3.65 39.71
N ASN A 226 33.19 4.83 40.01
CA ASN A 226 32.85 5.24 41.34
C ASN A 226 31.78 4.30 41.95
N THR A 227 30.79 3.88 41.16
CA THR A 227 29.76 2.93 41.62
C THR A 227 30.35 1.55 41.95
N LEU A 228 31.29 1.05 41.14
CA LEU A 228 32.02 -0.21 41.41
C LEU A 228 32.83 -0.15 42.72
N HIS A 229 33.55 0.98 42.97
CA HIS A 229 34.35 1.13 44.17
C HIS A 229 33.50 1.33 45.44
N LEU A 230 32.29 1.87 45.35
CA LEU A 230 31.35 1.93 46.46
C LEU A 230 30.84 0.55 46.90
N GLN A 231 30.69 -0.37 45.95
CA GLN A 231 30.29 -1.76 46.27
C GLN A 231 31.42 -2.56 46.93
N ASP A 232 32.70 -2.25 46.60
CA ASP A 232 33.86 -2.86 47.28
C ASP A 232 34.12 -2.27 48.65
N SER A 233 33.64 -1.07 48.95
CA SER A 233 33.87 -0.28 50.17
C SER A 233 32.80 -0.48 51.23
N GLN A 234 31.88 -1.47 51.12
CA GLN A 234 31.01 -1.81 52.24
C GLN A 234 31.86 -2.46 53.35
N PRO A 235 31.99 -1.77 54.51
CA PRO A 235 32.98 -2.15 55.49
C PRO A 235 32.65 -3.49 56.13
N ARG A 236 33.67 -4.38 56.23
CA ARG A 236 33.75 -5.55 57.13
C ARG A 236 33.61 -5.18 58.64
N LEU A 237 32.84 -4.15 58.97
CA LEU A 237 32.74 -3.64 60.35
C LEU A 237 31.61 -4.23 61.15
N SER A 238 30.94 -5.29 60.72
CA SER A 238 29.88 -5.94 61.52
C SER A 238 30.29 -7.27 62.16
N ILE A 239 31.58 -7.66 62.13
CA ILE A 239 32.03 -8.95 62.75
C ILE A 239 32.77 -8.75 64.07
N VAL A 240 33.07 -7.58 64.52
CA VAL A 240 33.88 -7.34 65.73
C VAL A 240 33.07 -6.87 66.96
N SER A 241 31.75 -6.78 66.88
CA SER A 241 30.93 -6.32 67.99
C SER A 241 30.00 -7.35 68.61
N ALA A 242 30.27 -8.63 68.41
CA ALA A 242 29.45 -9.73 68.99
C ALA A 242 30.23 -10.64 69.88
N ASN A 243 31.11 -10.07 70.73
CA ASN A 243 31.65 -10.86 71.87
C ASN A 243 31.69 -9.96 73.11
N SER A 244 30.59 -9.79 73.76
CA SER A 244 30.46 -9.67 75.26
C SER A 244 28.98 -9.46 75.57
N VAL A 245 28.58 -10.36 76.38
CA VAL A 245 27.61 -10.40 77.47
C VAL A 245 26.53 -11.46 77.25
N ASN A 246 26.79 -12.46 78.00
CA ASN A 246 25.92 -13.52 78.40
C ASN A 246 24.62 -13.08 79.07
N THR A 247 23.58 -13.83 78.93
CA THR A 247 22.63 -14.35 79.94
C THR A 247 21.15 -14.14 79.67
N MET A 248 20.50 -15.24 79.56
CA MET A 248 19.15 -15.60 80.02
C MET A 248 17.91 -15.36 79.21
N ASN A 249 17.29 -16.46 78.92
CA ASN A 249 15.84 -16.77 78.86
C ASN A 249 15.09 -16.27 77.59
N GLY A 250 14.65 -17.14 76.79
CA GLY A 250 13.56 -18.04 76.87
C GLY A 250 12.67 -18.03 75.70
N VAL A 251 12.49 -19.18 75.13
CA VAL A 251 11.24 -19.69 74.47
C VAL A 251 10.82 -19.22 73.12
N ASP A 252 10.89 -20.18 72.22
CA ASP A 252 9.96 -20.57 71.11
C ASP A 252 9.67 -19.61 69.91
N SER A 253 9.97 -20.07 68.83
CA SER A 253 9.16 -20.71 67.80
C SER A 253 9.75 -20.62 66.40
N ALA A 254 9.96 -21.79 65.89
CA ALA A 254 10.17 -22.21 64.54
C ALA A 254 9.58 -21.31 63.42
N LEU A 255 10.34 -21.12 62.32
CA LEU A 255 10.04 -21.74 61.05
C LEU A 255 11.08 -21.32 59.97
N ARG A 256 11.81 -22.29 59.53
CA ARG A 256 12.31 -22.59 58.18
C ARG A 256 11.97 -21.59 57.07
N MET A 257 12.99 -21.21 56.26
CA MET A 257 13.30 -21.79 54.93
C MET A 257 14.48 -21.01 54.35
N SER A 258 15.62 -21.50 54.18
CA SER A 258 16.30 -22.09 53.02
C SER A 258 15.92 -21.46 51.66
N GLY A 259 16.93 -20.96 50.98
CA GLY A 259 16.81 -20.65 49.58
C GLY A 259 17.93 -19.77 49.03
N SER A 260 19.17 -20.27 49.00
CA SER A 260 20.20 -19.75 48.11
C SER A 260 19.76 -20.02 46.68
N SER A 261 19.54 -18.98 45.88
CA SER A 261 19.42 -19.12 44.44
C SER A 261 20.34 -18.14 43.74
N LYS A 262 21.38 -18.72 43.17
CA LYS A 262 22.21 -18.08 42.16
C LYS A 262 21.36 -17.91 40.92
N HIS A 263 20.98 -16.71 40.58
CA HIS A 263 20.44 -16.41 39.26
C HIS A 263 21.57 -16.01 38.33
N HIS A 264 22.04 -16.96 37.54
CA HIS A 264 22.56 -16.70 36.22
C HIS A 264 21.41 -16.17 35.39
N ALA A 265 21.53 -14.97 34.87
CA ALA A 265 20.66 -14.45 33.82
C ALA A 265 20.94 -15.23 32.54
N PRO A 266 19.94 -15.83 31.89
CA PRO A 266 20.13 -16.36 30.57
C PRO A 266 20.08 -15.20 29.58
N LEU A 267 21.18 -15.07 28.79
CA LEU A 267 21.20 -14.27 27.59
C LEU A 267 20.00 -14.66 26.71
N CYS A 268 19.34 -13.62 26.24
CA CYS A 268 18.20 -13.59 25.36
C CYS A 268 18.26 -14.65 24.24
N LYS A 269 17.46 -15.71 24.38
CA LYS A 269 16.84 -16.47 23.30
C LYS A 269 15.35 -16.35 23.50
N LYS A 270 14.78 -15.19 23.18
CA LYS A 270 13.43 -15.14 22.68
C LYS A 270 13.56 -15.37 21.19
N ASP A 271 13.13 -16.53 20.77
CA ASP A 271 12.78 -16.80 19.39
C ASP A 271 11.88 -15.65 18.95
N ILE A 272 12.46 -14.75 18.15
CA ILE A 272 11.67 -13.88 17.29
C ILE A 272 11.09 -14.88 16.30
N GLN A 273 9.85 -15.24 16.51
CA GLN A 273 9.01 -15.82 15.50
C GLN A 273 8.95 -14.74 14.42
N GLU A 274 9.76 -14.91 13.40
CA GLU A 274 9.58 -14.25 12.14
C GLU A 274 8.22 -14.77 11.64
N ASP A 275 7.18 -13.97 11.86
CA ASP A 275 5.96 -14.10 11.11
C ASP A 275 6.32 -13.66 9.68
N ASP A 276 6.97 -14.57 8.96
CA ASP A 276 6.92 -14.63 7.51
C ASP A 276 5.47 -15.00 7.17
N ASP A 277 4.58 -14.02 7.28
CA ASP A 277 3.36 -14.02 6.50
C ASP A 277 3.77 -13.88 5.03
N ASP A 278 4.16 -15.03 4.44
CA ASP A 278 4.02 -15.25 3.01
C ASP A 278 2.53 -14.99 2.71
N ASP A 279 2.23 -13.77 2.25
CA ASP A 279 1.00 -13.50 1.53
C ASP A 279 1.05 -14.42 0.28
N GLU A 280 0.60 -15.67 0.41
CA GLU A 280 0.10 -16.47 -0.70
C GLU A 280 -1.05 -15.64 -1.29
N GLU A 281 -0.74 -14.87 -2.33
CA GLU A 281 -1.74 -14.36 -3.24
C GLU A 281 -2.42 -15.60 -3.84
N GLU A 282 -3.58 -15.97 -3.30
CA GLU A 282 -4.52 -16.86 -3.99
C GLU A 282 -4.89 -16.14 -5.30
N GLU A 283 -4.21 -16.52 -6.38
CA GLU A 283 -4.68 -16.31 -7.73
C GLU A 283 -5.96 -17.16 -7.86
N GLU A 284 -7.12 -16.55 -7.61
CA GLU A 284 -8.40 -17.07 -8.07
C GLU A 284 -8.35 -17.07 -9.60
N GLU A 285 -7.96 -18.21 -10.19
CA GLU A 285 -8.22 -18.55 -11.58
C GLU A 285 -9.74 -18.64 -11.75
N GLU A 286 -10.39 -17.55 -12.20
CA GLU A 286 -11.72 -17.60 -12.75
C GLU A 286 -11.63 -18.43 -14.06
N GLU A 287 -11.93 -19.71 -13.97
CA GLU A 287 -12.27 -20.56 -15.13
C GLU A 287 -13.53 -19.98 -15.79
N GLU A 288 -13.35 -19.23 -16.88
CA GLU A 288 -14.43 -18.91 -17.81
C GLU A 288 -14.86 -20.24 -18.49
N GLU A 289 -15.95 -20.82 -17.99
CA GLU A 289 -16.69 -21.83 -18.72
C GLU A 289 -17.28 -21.17 -19.97
N ASP A 290 -16.68 -21.48 -21.13
CA ASP A 290 -17.27 -21.29 -22.44
C ASP A 290 -18.42 -22.31 -22.59
N ASP A 291 -19.65 -21.86 -22.40
CA ASP A 291 -20.82 -22.57 -22.84
C ASP A 291 -21.27 -22.04 -24.21
N ASP A 292 -21.42 -22.99 -25.14
CA ASP A 292 -21.89 -23.10 -26.56
C ASP A 292 -22.74 -21.94 -27.17
#